data_888fed8afab43413fb001a4a7eba353f
#
_entry.id   888fed8afab43413fb001a4a7eba353f
#
_cell.length_a   1.000
_cell.length_b   1.000
_cell.length_c   1.000
_cell.angle_alpha   90.00
_cell.angle_beta   90.00
_cell.angle_gamma   90.00
#
_symmetry.space_group_name_H-M   'P 1'
#
loop_
_entity.id
_entity.type
_entity.pdbx_description
1 polymer ?
#
loop_
_entity_poly.entity_id
_entity_poly.type
_entity_poly.pdbx_seq_one_letter_code
_entity_poly.pdbx_strand_id
1 'polypeptide(L)'
;MLKLLFKRPTLGLISWLLLISFYLATFLNIAFYKQVLQDLPLDSVRNVLVFLSMPVVAFSVMNIVLTLASFLWLNRLVACIFILVGASAQYFIMTYGIIIDRSMIANMMDTTPAETFALLTPQLLITLGVSGILAALIACWVKIKPITSVMRS
;
A
#
# COMPACT_ATOMS: atom_id res chain seq x y z
N MET A 1 -32.08 -12.11 1.38
CA MET A 1 -30.87 -11.81 2.17
C MET A 1 -29.59 -11.71 1.31
N LEU A 2 -29.36 -12.56 0.30
CA LEU A 2 -28.18 -12.50 -0.57
C LEU A 2 -28.06 -11.22 -1.44
N LYS A 3 -29.17 -10.60 -1.87
CA LYS A 3 -29.13 -9.35 -2.69
C LYS A 3 -28.57 -8.12 -1.98
N LEU A 4 -28.50 -8.09 -0.64
CA LEU A 4 -27.92 -7.00 0.14
C LEU A 4 -26.39 -7.10 0.20
N LEU A 5 -25.80 -8.30 0.11
CA LEU A 5 -24.36 -8.54 0.14
C LEU A 5 -23.67 -8.13 -1.19
N PHE A 6 -24.41 -8.03 -2.31
CA PHE A 6 -23.88 -7.66 -3.62
C PHE A 6 -24.08 -6.19 -4.01
N LYS A 7 -24.65 -5.37 -3.11
CA LYS A 7 -24.78 -3.94 -3.39
C LYS A 7 -23.40 -3.28 -3.27
N ARG A 8 -22.81 -2.89 -4.40
CA ARG A 8 -21.49 -2.22 -4.43
C ARG A 8 -21.53 -0.97 -3.54
N PRO A 9 -20.68 -0.87 -2.52
CA PRO A 9 -20.60 0.33 -1.70
C PRO A 9 -20.21 1.52 -2.58
N THR A 10 -20.86 2.65 -2.36
CA THR A 10 -20.55 3.89 -3.08
C THR A 10 -19.80 4.84 -2.14
N LEU A 11 -18.59 5.21 -2.50
CA LEU A 11 -17.78 6.18 -1.77
C LEU A 11 -17.57 7.45 -2.61
N GLY A 12 -17.48 8.59 -1.93
CA GLY A 12 -16.98 9.81 -2.56
C GLY A 12 -15.50 9.64 -2.94
N LEU A 13 -15.05 10.31 -4.00
CA LEU A 13 -13.67 10.23 -4.46
C LEU A 13 -12.68 10.54 -3.32
N ILE A 14 -12.93 11.61 -2.56
CA ILE A 14 -12.07 12.01 -1.43
C ILE A 14 -11.97 10.91 -0.39
N SER A 15 -13.09 10.35 0.05
CA SER A 15 -13.10 9.27 1.05
C SER A 15 -12.38 8.02 0.56
N TRP A 16 -12.52 7.70 -0.73
CA TRP A 16 -11.83 6.57 -1.33
C TRP A 16 -10.31 6.80 -1.37
N LEU A 17 -9.85 7.99 -1.78
CA LEU A 17 -8.44 8.35 -1.80
C LEU A 17 -7.82 8.28 -0.39
N LEU A 18 -8.50 8.83 0.61
CA LEU A 18 -8.04 8.82 1.99
C LEU A 18 -7.94 7.39 2.55
N LEU A 19 -8.93 6.53 2.29
CA LEU A 19 -8.92 5.13 2.75
C LEU A 19 -7.79 4.33 2.11
N ILE A 20 -7.58 4.46 0.81
CA ILE A 20 -6.49 3.76 0.12
C ILE A 20 -5.13 4.29 0.60
N SER A 21 -4.96 5.61 0.71
CA SER A 21 -3.72 6.21 1.23
C SER A 21 -3.43 5.75 2.66
N PHE A 22 -4.47 5.66 3.50
CA PHE A 22 -4.34 5.17 4.87
C PHE A 22 -3.93 3.69 4.91
N TYR A 23 -4.56 2.85 4.09
CA TYR A 23 -4.19 1.44 3.97
C TYR A 23 -2.74 1.26 3.53
N LEU A 24 -2.32 1.97 2.48
CA LEU A 24 -0.95 1.95 1.97
C LEU A 24 0.05 2.44 3.02
N ALA A 25 -0.22 3.58 3.67
CA ALA A 25 0.70 4.18 4.62
C ALA A 25 0.80 3.43 5.96
N THR A 26 -0.24 2.69 6.36
CA THR A 26 -0.26 1.97 7.64
C THR A 26 -0.05 0.48 7.44
N PHE A 27 -1.06 -0.23 6.93
CA PHE A 27 -1.05 -1.70 6.89
C PHE A 27 0.07 -2.28 6.03
N LEU A 28 0.33 -1.71 4.85
CA LEU A 28 1.39 -2.18 3.96
C LEU A 28 2.79 -1.65 4.33
N ASN A 29 2.90 -0.79 5.33
CA ASN A 29 4.17 -0.28 5.85
C ASN A 29 4.50 -0.76 7.27
N ILE A 30 3.69 -1.67 7.87
CA ILE A 30 3.95 -2.19 9.22
C ILE A 30 5.35 -2.82 9.32
N ALA A 31 5.75 -3.59 8.30
CA ALA A 31 7.06 -4.22 8.27
C ALA A 31 8.19 -3.20 8.28
N PHE A 32 8.07 -2.16 7.48
CA PHE A 32 9.02 -1.04 7.45
C PHE A 32 9.12 -0.33 8.79
N TYR A 33 7.99 0.01 9.43
CA TYR A 33 8.00 0.67 10.73
C TYR A 33 8.63 -0.20 11.83
N LYS A 34 8.39 -1.52 11.80
CA LYS A 34 9.03 -2.46 12.72
C LYS A 34 10.54 -2.49 12.52
N GLN A 35 11.00 -2.50 11.27
CA GLN A 35 12.43 -2.50 10.96
C GLN A 35 13.09 -1.19 11.43
N VAL A 36 12.47 -0.05 11.16
CA VAL A 36 12.97 1.25 11.62
C VAL A 36 13.08 1.31 13.15
N LEU A 37 12.12 0.72 13.88
CA LEU A 37 12.19 0.69 15.36
C LEU A 37 13.36 -0.14 15.90
N GLN A 38 13.87 -1.09 15.13
CA GLN A 38 15.07 -1.86 15.53
C GLN A 38 16.34 -0.99 15.45
N ASP A 39 16.38 -0.08 14.46
CA ASP A 39 17.55 0.75 14.17
C ASP A 39 17.47 2.14 14.84
N LEU A 40 16.28 2.59 15.23
CA LEU A 40 16.02 3.90 15.83
C LEU A 40 15.51 3.74 17.28
N PRO A 41 16.39 3.76 18.29
CA PRO A 41 15.97 3.68 19.69
C PRO A 41 15.13 4.92 20.06
N LEU A 42 13.99 4.68 20.73
CA LEU A 42 13.05 5.73 21.15
C LEU A 42 13.44 6.36 22.50
N ASP A 43 14.72 6.57 22.72
CA ASP A 43 15.32 7.13 23.94
C ASP A 43 15.33 8.66 23.98
N SER A 44 15.10 9.29 22.82
CA SER A 44 15.10 10.76 22.67
C SER A 44 13.77 11.24 22.10
N VAL A 45 13.30 12.40 22.59
CA VAL A 45 12.11 13.09 22.04
C VAL A 45 12.25 13.31 20.54
N ARG A 46 13.46 13.62 20.05
CA ARG A 46 13.75 13.76 18.62
C ARG A 46 13.44 12.46 17.85
N ASN A 47 13.90 11.31 18.34
CA ASN A 47 13.71 10.02 17.68
C ASN A 47 12.22 9.63 17.67
N VAL A 48 11.50 9.91 18.76
CA VAL A 48 10.04 9.71 18.83
C VAL A 48 9.32 10.57 17.80
N LEU A 49 9.67 11.85 17.69
CA LEU A 49 9.06 12.76 16.71
C LEU A 49 9.38 12.32 15.27
N VAL A 50 10.60 11.90 14.98
CA VAL A 50 10.99 11.36 13.68
C VAL A 50 10.15 10.13 13.36
N PHE A 51 10.04 9.17 14.28
CA PHE A 51 9.25 7.96 14.07
C PHE A 51 7.77 8.28 13.81
N LEU A 52 7.15 9.15 14.60
CA LEU A 52 5.75 9.54 14.45
C LEU A 52 5.48 10.32 13.15
N SER A 53 6.49 11.05 12.64
CA SER A 53 6.35 11.77 11.37
C SER A 53 6.32 10.85 10.14
N MET A 54 6.92 9.66 10.21
CA MET A 54 7.03 8.74 9.07
C MET A 54 5.68 8.30 8.50
N PRO A 55 4.71 7.80 9.30
CA PRO A 55 3.40 7.43 8.76
C PRO A 55 2.62 8.63 8.22
N VAL A 56 2.81 9.82 8.78
CA VAL A 56 2.17 11.06 8.29
C VAL A 56 2.73 11.45 6.93
N VAL A 57 4.05 11.41 6.77
CA VAL A 57 4.73 11.68 5.49
C VAL A 57 4.33 10.63 4.46
N ALA A 58 4.37 9.34 4.80
CA ALA A 58 3.97 8.26 3.90
C ALA A 58 2.51 8.43 3.43
N PHE A 59 1.59 8.72 4.37
CA PHE A 59 0.19 9.01 4.05
C PHE A 59 0.05 10.20 3.09
N SER A 60 0.75 11.29 3.38
CA SER A 60 0.68 12.52 2.57
C SER A 60 1.19 12.28 1.15
N VAL A 61 2.33 11.60 1.01
CA VAL A 61 2.91 11.26 -0.30
C VAL A 61 1.95 10.37 -1.10
N MET A 62 1.43 9.29 -0.49
CA MET A 62 0.49 8.39 -1.16
C MET A 62 -0.80 9.12 -1.56
N ASN A 63 -1.31 10.00 -0.70
CA ASN A 63 -2.50 10.79 -1.00
C ASN A 63 -2.27 11.75 -2.17
N ILE A 64 -1.13 12.43 -2.22
CA ILE A 64 -0.76 13.33 -3.33
C ILE A 64 -0.68 12.54 -4.63
N VAL A 65 0.02 11.41 -4.65
CA VAL A 65 0.19 10.60 -5.87
C VAL A 65 -1.16 10.08 -6.38
N LEU A 66 -2.01 9.55 -5.50
CA LEU A 66 -3.34 9.07 -5.88
C LEU A 66 -4.26 10.21 -6.33
N THR A 67 -4.14 11.39 -5.74
CA THR A 67 -4.88 12.57 -6.16
C THR A 67 -4.46 13.03 -7.55
N LEU A 68 -3.16 13.09 -7.82
CA LEU A 68 -2.64 13.39 -9.16
C LEU A 68 -3.08 12.34 -10.19
N ALA A 69 -3.04 11.06 -9.84
CA ALA A 69 -3.54 9.97 -10.69
C ALA A 69 -5.05 10.12 -10.99
N SER A 70 -5.82 10.73 -10.09
CA SER A 70 -7.25 10.98 -10.29
C SER A 70 -7.52 11.98 -11.41
N PHE A 71 -6.67 12.97 -11.62
CA PHE A 71 -6.77 13.90 -12.76
C PHE A 71 -6.59 13.17 -14.09
N LEU A 72 -5.80 12.12 -14.12
CA LEU A 72 -5.53 11.31 -15.31
C LEU A 72 -6.50 10.11 -15.45
N TRP A 73 -7.51 10.01 -14.59
CA TRP A 73 -8.46 8.88 -14.54
C TRP A 73 -7.80 7.54 -14.23
N LEU A 74 -6.54 7.55 -13.77
CA LEU A 74 -5.70 6.37 -13.50
C LEU A 74 -5.69 5.97 -12.02
N ASN A 75 -6.48 6.61 -11.18
CA ASN A 75 -6.47 6.41 -9.72
C ASN A 75 -6.60 4.95 -9.29
N ARG A 76 -7.47 4.16 -9.95
CA ARG A 76 -7.65 2.73 -9.65
C ARG A 76 -6.44 1.91 -10.06
N LEU A 77 -5.92 2.15 -11.26
CA LEU A 77 -4.74 1.45 -11.76
C LEU A 77 -3.53 1.71 -10.85
N VAL A 78 -3.29 2.97 -10.53
CA VAL A 78 -2.19 3.38 -9.66
C VAL A 78 -2.37 2.81 -8.26
N ALA A 79 -3.59 2.85 -7.70
CA ALA A 79 -3.87 2.25 -6.40
C ALA A 79 -3.59 0.73 -6.39
N CYS A 80 -4.03 0.00 -7.42
CA CYS A 80 -3.77 -1.44 -7.53
C CYS A 80 -2.27 -1.75 -7.63
N ILE A 81 -1.52 -0.98 -8.42
CA ILE A 81 -0.07 -1.13 -8.54
C ILE A 81 0.59 -0.91 -7.17
N PHE A 82 0.27 0.18 -6.47
CA PHE A 82 0.85 0.46 -5.16
C PHE A 82 0.46 -0.56 -4.09
N ILE A 83 -0.77 -1.08 -4.12
CA ILE A 83 -1.20 -2.14 -3.20
C ILE A 83 -0.38 -3.41 -3.44
N LEU A 84 -0.21 -3.84 -4.69
CA LEU A 84 0.56 -5.04 -5.02
C LEU A 84 2.05 -4.88 -4.70
N VAL A 85 2.64 -3.75 -5.08
CA VAL A 85 4.05 -3.43 -4.77
C VAL A 85 4.25 -3.34 -3.25
N GLY A 86 3.36 -2.66 -2.53
CA GLY A 86 3.43 -2.53 -1.08
C GLY A 86 3.29 -3.88 -0.36
N ALA A 87 2.37 -4.75 -0.81
CA ALA A 87 2.21 -6.10 -0.26
C ALA A 87 3.45 -6.96 -0.50
N SER A 88 4.06 -6.85 -1.68
CA SER A 88 5.33 -7.53 -1.98
C SER A 88 6.46 -7.02 -1.10
N ALA A 89 6.63 -5.70 -1.01
CA ALA A 89 7.64 -5.08 -0.16
C ALA A 89 7.49 -5.49 1.30
N GLN A 90 6.26 -5.45 1.84
CA GLN A 90 5.97 -5.89 3.20
C GLN A 90 6.39 -7.35 3.45
N TYR A 91 6.10 -8.25 2.50
CA TYR A 91 6.51 -9.64 2.60
C TYR A 91 8.04 -9.77 2.65
N PHE A 92 8.77 -9.11 1.74
CA PHE A 92 10.22 -9.18 1.68
C PHE A 92 10.88 -8.61 2.93
N ILE A 93 10.39 -7.48 3.44
CA ILE A 93 10.90 -6.90 4.68
C ILE A 93 10.64 -7.83 5.88
N MET A 94 9.43 -8.43 5.97
CA MET A 94 9.08 -9.34 7.08
C MET A 94 9.88 -10.65 7.04
N THR A 95 10.12 -11.19 5.84
CA THR A 95 10.73 -12.52 5.69
C THR A 95 12.25 -12.46 5.73
N TYR A 96 12.83 -11.42 5.13
CA TYR A 96 14.28 -11.30 4.98
C TYR A 96 14.90 -10.21 5.86
N GLY A 97 14.09 -9.40 6.56
CA GLY A 97 14.58 -8.31 7.41
C GLY A 97 15.33 -7.20 6.66
N ILE A 98 15.12 -7.09 5.35
CA ILE A 98 15.83 -6.17 4.47
C ILE A 98 14.94 -4.99 4.11
N ILE A 99 15.45 -3.77 4.34
CA ILE A 99 14.84 -2.57 3.75
C ILE A 99 15.20 -2.55 2.26
N ILE A 100 14.22 -2.28 1.40
CA ILE A 100 14.44 -2.17 -0.04
C ILE A 100 15.28 -0.91 -0.29
N ASP A 101 16.57 -1.10 -0.46
CA ASP A 101 17.54 -0.08 -0.78
C ASP A 101 18.04 -0.20 -2.22
N ARG A 102 18.98 0.68 -2.59
CA ARG A 102 19.59 0.68 -3.91
C ARG A 102 20.31 -0.64 -4.23
N SER A 103 20.96 -1.26 -3.24
CA SER A 103 21.70 -2.51 -3.43
C SER A 103 20.76 -3.67 -3.72
N MET A 104 19.63 -3.72 -3.02
CA MET A 104 18.60 -4.73 -3.24
C MET A 104 17.94 -4.57 -4.62
N ILE A 105 17.68 -3.32 -5.07
CA ILE A 105 17.15 -3.08 -6.41
C ILE A 105 18.14 -3.55 -7.48
N ALA A 106 19.44 -3.28 -7.32
CA ALA A 106 20.46 -3.77 -8.21
C ALA A 106 20.51 -5.30 -8.25
N ASN A 107 20.49 -5.96 -7.08
CA ASN A 107 20.45 -7.42 -6.99
C ASN A 107 19.20 -8.01 -7.66
N MET A 108 18.05 -7.35 -7.53
CA MET A 108 16.81 -7.79 -8.21
C MET A 108 16.93 -7.70 -9.73
N MET A 109 17.67 -6.73 -10.27
CA MET A 109 17.89 -6.59 -11.71
C MET A 109 18.87 -7.64 -12.25
N ASP A 110 19.80 -8.10 -11.42
CA ASP A 110 20.78 -9.14 -11.75
C ASP A 110 20.26 -10.58 -11.46
N THR A 111 19.08 -10.70 -10.84
CA THR A 111 18.49 -11.99 -10.47
C THR A 111 18.07 -12.78 -11.70
N THR A 112 18.50 -14.03 -11.76
CA THR A 112 18.13 -14.94 -12.85
C THR A 112 16.66 -15.39 -12.75
N PRO A 113 16.01 -15.80 -13.86
CA PRO A 113 14.64 -16.32 -13.80
C PRO A 113 14.48 -17.49 -12.83
N ALA A 114 15.48 -18.38 -12.71
CA ALA A 114 15.44 -19.52 -11.79
C ALA A 114 15.40 -19.06 -10.32
N GLU A 115 16.20 -18.06 -9.96
CA GLU A 115 16.20 -17.46 -8.63
C GLU A 115 14.89 -16.73 -8.34
N THR A 116 14.33 -16.03 -9.34
CA THR A 116 13.02 -15.38 -9.21
C THR A 116 11.93 -16.40 -8.90
N PHE A 117 11.92 -17.56 -9.55
CA PHE A 117 10.95 -18.63 -9.24
C PHE A 117 11.16 -19.23 -7.85
N ALA A 118 12.38 -19.30 -7.35
CA ALA A 118 12.67 -19.77 -5.99
C ALA A 118 12.13 -18.83 -4.92
N LEU A 119 11.97 -17.53 -5.23
CA LEU A 119 11.36 -16.55 -4.33
C LEU A 119 9.82 -16.67 -4.26
N LEU A 120 9.19 -17.38 -5.20
CA LEU A 120 7.73 -17.60 -5.22
C LEU A 120 7.33 -18.67 -4.17
N THR A 121 7.50 -18.33 -2.91
CA THR A 121 7.11 -19.21 -1.82
C THR A 121 5.59 -19.23 -1.61
N PRO A 122 4.99 -20.31 -1.08
CA PRO A 122 3.57 -20.33 -0.72
C PRO A 122 3.18 -19.18 0.21
N GLN A 123 4.07 -18.76 1.09
CA GLN A 123 3.86 -17.68 2.03
C GLN A 123 3.78 -16.31 1.32
N LEU A 124 4.61 -16.08 0.28
CA LEU A 124 4.49 -14.90 -0.58
C LEU A 124 3.12 -14.88 -1.28
N LEU A 125 2.70 -16.02 -1.85
CA LEU A 125 1.43 -16.12 -2.56
C LEU A 125 0.23 -15.84 -1.63
N ILE A 126 0.25 -16.33 -0.40
CA ILE A 126 -0.79 -16.05 0.61
C ILE A 126 -0.80 -14.56 0.96
N THR A 127 0.37 -13.98 1.22
CA THR A 127 0.47 -12.55 1.56
C THR A 127 -0.01 -11.67 0.41
N LEU A 128 0.44 -11.94 -0.81
CA LEU A 128 -0.04 -11.24 -2.00
C LEU A 128 -1.54 -11.45 -2.25
N GLY A 129 -2.04 -12.66 -2.01
CA GLY A 129 -3.46 -12.98 -2.14
C GLY A 129 -4.33 -12.16 -1.19
N VAL A 130 -3.96 -12.14 0.10
CA VAL A 130 -4.77 -11.51 1.14
C VAL A 130 -4.56 -9.99 1.20
N SER A 131 -3.33 -9.52 1.33
CA SER A 131 -3.05 -8.09 1.49
C SER A 131 -2.91 -7.34 0.15
N GLY A 132 -2.57 -8.02 -0.92
CA GLY A 132 -2.45 -7.45 -2.26
C GLY A 132 -3.73 -7.60 -3.08
N ILE A 133 -3.99 -8.79 -3.59
CA ILE A 133 -5.05 -9.04 -4.58
C ILE A 133 -6.43 -8.76 -3.99
N LEU A 134 -6.74 -9.27 -2.80
CA LEU A 134 -8.05 -9.03 -2.17
C LEU A 134 -8.28 -7.54 -1.92
N ALA A 135 -7.28 -6.82 -1.42
CA ALA A 135 -7.37 -5.37 -1.20
C ALA A 135 -7.53 -4.60 -2.53
N ALA A 136 -6.79 -4.97 -3.57
CA ALA A 136 -6.93 -4.38 -4.90
C ALA A 136 -8.32 -4.64 -5.51
N LEU A 137 -8.86 -5.85 -5.36
CA LEU A 137 -10.21 -6.20 -5.80
C LEU A 137 -11.27 -5.36 -5.07
N ILE A 138 -11.15 -5.18 -3.76
CA ILE A 138 -12.06 -4.33 -2.98
C ILE A 138 -11.97 -2.89 -3.45
N ALA A 139 -10.75 -2.36 -3.66
CA ALA A 139 -10.53 -1.00 -4.14
C ALA A 139 -11.17 -0.77 -5.53
N CYS A 140 -11.10 -1.77 -6.42
CA CYS A 140 -11.74 -1.73 -7.74
C CYS A 140 -13.25 -1.95 -7.68
N TRP A 141 -13.75 -2.77 -6.74
CA TRP A 141 -15.17 -3.09 -6.61
C TRP A 141 -15.99 -1.90 -6.11
N VAL A 142 -15.44 -1.06 -5.26
CA VAL A 142 -16.09 0.14 -4.73
C VAL A 142 -16.43 1.11 -5.85
N LYS A 143 -17.69 1.59 -5.89
CA LYS A 143 -18.14 2.58 -6.86
C LYS A 143 -17.77 3.99 -6.37
N ILE A 144 -16.91 4.69 -7.12
CA ILE A 144 -16.46 6.04 -6.80
C ILE A 144 -17.45 7.04 -7.39
N LYS A 145 -17.99 7.95 -6.54
CA LYS A 145 -18.82 9.08 -6.98
C LYS A 145 -17.89 10.25 -7.32
N PRO A 146 -18.03 10.91 -8.49
CA PRO A 146 -17.26 12.09 -8.83
C PRO A 146 -17.61 13.25 -7.90
N ILE A 147 -16.68 14.18 -7.70
CA ILE A 147 -16.83 15.33 -6.78
C ILE A 147 -18.04 16.19 -7.15
N THR A 148 -18.34 16.35 -8.43
CA THR A 148 -19.48 17.13 -8.93
C THR A 148 -20.85 16.63 -8.46
N SER A 149 -20.98 15.37 -8.06
CA SER A 149 -22.24 14.82 -7.53
C SER A 149 -22.45 15.13 -6.04
N VAL A 150 -21.39 15.45 -5.31
CA VAL A 150 -21.45 15.80 -3.87
C VAL A 150 -21.82 17.28 -3.66
N MET A 151 -21.53 18.14 -4.64
CA MET A 151 -21.92 19.55 -4.58
C MET A 151 -23.38 19.82 -4.97
N ARG A 152 -24.13 18.81 -5.45
CA ARG A 152 -25.54 18.94 -5.87
C ARG A 152 -26.54 18.27 -4.92
N SER A 153 -26.10 17.72 -3.81
CA SER A 153 -26.94 17.19 -2.74
C SER A 153 -26.89 18.12 -1.52
#